data_357934b2dab6e5ef4797df1d6969c108
#
_entry.id   357934b2dab6e5ef4797df1d6969c108
#
_cell.length_a   1.000
_cell.length_b   1.000
_cell.length_c   1.000
_cell.angle_alpha   90.00
_cell.angle_beta   90.00
_cell.angle_gamma   90.00
#
_symmetry.space_group_name_H-M   'P 1'
#
loop_
_entity.id
_entity.type
_entity.pdbx_description
1 polymer ?
#
loop_
_entity_poly.entity_id
_entity_poly.type
_entity_poly.pdbx_seq_one_letter_code
_entity_poly.pdbx_strand_id
1 'polypeptide(L)'
;MSEREFLKQVHQDVERALDEDVGPGDLTAELVPATARATATITCRQAAVVCGRPWVEEILHRLAPTARADWRVPDGGTCVPGQAVVVIEGVARELLTAERTCLNFLQTLSGVATKTARYVKVVEGTRAAVLDTRKTIPGLRAAQKYAVRCGGGQNHRMGLYDAVLIKENHIAAAGGLTA
;
A
#
# COMPACT_ATOMS: atom_id res chain seq x y z
N MET A 1 -12.66 9.39 -3.82
CA MET A 1 -11.45 9.47 -4.70
C MET A 1 -11.76 8.66 -5.94
N SER A 2 -11.66 9.26 -7.11
CA SER A 2 -11.79 8.58 -8.40
C SER A 2 -10.60 7.65 -8.66
N GLU A 3 -10.74 6.71 -9.59
CA GLU A 3 -9.64 5.82 -10.01
C GLU A 3 -8.43 6.61 -10.53
N ARG A 4 -8.69 7.64 -11.33
CA ARG A 4 -7.62 8.51 -11.85
C ARG A 4 -6.85 9.24 -10.75
N GLU A 5 -7.55 9.73 -9.73
CA GLU A 5 -6.90 10.37 -8.57
C GLU A 5 -6.11 9.35 -7.74
N PHE A 6 -6.62 8.14 -7.60
CA PHE A 6 -5.93 7.06 -6.92
C PHE A 6 -4.61 6.69 -7.62
N LEU A 7 -4.65 6.45 -8.93
CA LEU A 7 -3.46 6.13 -9.73
C LEU A 7 -2.43 7.27 -9.66
N LYS A 8 -2.87 8.53 -9.72
CA LYS A 8 -1.96 9.67 -9.52
C LYS A 8 -1.24 9.63 -8.17
N GLN A 9 -1.94 9.23 -7.10
CA GLN A 9 -1.29 9.08 -5.78
C GLN A 9 -0.29 7.93 -5.75
N VAL A 10 -0.62 6.79 -6.37
CA VAL A 10 0.32 5.66 -6.51
C VAL A 10 1.59 6.09 -7.22
N HIS A 11 1.47 6.81 -8.36
CA HIS A 11 2.62 7.35 -9.08
C HIS A 11 3.49 8.28 -8.20
N GLN A 12 2.87 9.20 -7.46
CA GLN A 12 3.59 10.13 -6.58
C GLN A 12 4.26 9.43 -5.40
N ASP A 13 3.61 8.42 -4.82
CA ASP A 13 4.16 7.64 -3.71
C ASP A 13 5.40 6.85 -4.16
N VAL A 14 5.30 6.20 -5.33
CA VAL A 14 6.39 5.42 -5.92
C VAL A 14 7.54 6.33 -6.33
N GLU A 15 7.26 7.47 -6.98
CA GLU A 15 8.29 8.44 -7.38
C GLU A 15 9.15 8.85 -6.17
N ARG A 16 8.52 9.28 -5.07
CA ARG A 16 9.24 9.66 -3.85
C ARG A 16 10.05 8.51 -3.24
N ALA A 17 9.50 7.30 -3.26
CA ALA A 17 10.19 6.13 -2.70
C ALA A 17 11.40 5.72 -3.55
N LEU A 18 11.30 5.84 -4.87
CA LEU A 18 12.43 5.54 -5.78
C LEU A 18 13.50 6.63 -5.74
N ASP A 19 13.12 7.89 -5.60
CA ASP A 19 14.07 9.00 -5.40
C ASP A 19 14.87 8.81 -4.10
N GLU A 20 14.24 8.28 -3.05
CA GLU A 20 14.89 8.00 -1.76
C GLU A 20 15.82 6.78 -1.83
N ASP A 21 15.39 5.67 -2.45
CA ASP A 21 16.07 4.37 -2.36
C ASP A 21 17.07 4.14 -3.51
N VAL A 22 16.74 4.56 -4.72
CA VAL A 22 17.55 4.32 -5.93
C VAL A 22 18.42 5.54 -6.27
N GLY A 23 17.85 6.75 -6.17
CA GLY A 23 18.55 8.00 -6.50
C GLY A 23 19.21 7.95 -7.89
N PRO A 24 20.53 8.19 -8.01
CA PRO A 24 21.23 8.19 -9.29
C PRO A 24 21.54 6.79 -9.84
N GLY A 25 21.29 5.71 -9.10
CA GLY A 25 21.50 4.33 -9.55
C GLY A 25 21.89 3.35 -8.45
N ASP A 26 21.74 2.06 -8.74
CA ASP A 26 22.05 0.95 -7.85
C ASP A 26 23.46 0.39 -8.15
N LEU A 27 24.43 0.80 -7.33
CA LEU A 27 25.83 0.38 -7.47
C LEU A 27 26.02 -1.13 -7.30
N THR A 28 25.21 -1.77 -6.48
CA THR A 28 25.34 -3.21 -6.21
C THR A 28 24.78 -4.05 -7.36
N ALA A 29 23.70 -3.62 -7.97
CA ALA A 29 23.11 -4.30 -9.12
C ALA A 29 24.07 -4.34 -10.34
N GLU A 30 24.99 -3.37 -10.45
CA GLU A 30 26.00 -3.36 -11.52
C GLU A 30 26.95 -4.58 -11.49
N LEU A 31 27.08 -5.24 -10.35
CA LEU A 31 27.88 -6.48 -10.21
C LEU A 31 27.23 -7.70 -10.88
N VAL A 32 25.95 -7.63 -11.18
CA VAL A 32 25.18 -8.71 -11.83
C VAL A 32 25.25 -8.51 -13.36
N PRO A 33 25.46 -9.55 -14.20
CA PRO A 33 25.43 -9.41 -15.65
C PRO A 33 24.13 -8.80 -16.17
N ALA A 34 24.20 -7.83 -17.08
CA ALA A 34 23.02 -7.11 -17.59
C ALA A 34 22.00 -8.00 -18.30
N THR A 35 22.44 -9.15 -18.83
CA THR A 35 21.61 -10.14 -19.52
C THR A 35 21.06 -11.23 -18.59
N ALA A 36 21.49 -11.26 -17.32
CA ALA A 36 21.03 -12.27 -16.38
C ALA A 36 19.53 -12.11 -16.11
N ARG A 37 18.82 -13.22 -16.16
CA ARG A 37 17.40 -13.28 -15.80
C ARG A 37 17.22 -14.00 -14.47
N ALA A 38 16.18 -13.63 -13.75
CA ALA A 38 15.85 -14.24 -12.47
C ALA A 38 14.33 -14.38 -12.31
N THR A 39 13.97 -15.27 -11.40
CA THR A 39 12.61 -15.40 -10.88
C THR A 39 12.66 -15.07 -9.39
N ALA A 40 11.94 -14.03 -8.98
CA ALA A 40 11.77 -13.65 -7.60
C ALA A 40 10.39 -14.12 -7.09
N THR A 41 10.34 -14.68 -5.88
CA THR A 41 9.08 -15.07 -5.25
C THR A 41 8.94 -14.37 -3.92
N ILE A 42 7.87 -13.57 -3.78
CA ILE A 42 7.51 -12.94 -2.51
C ILE A 42 6.57 -13.89 -1.77
N THR A 43 6.97 -14.30 -0.56
CA THR A 43 6.22 -15.24 0.28
C THR A 43 5.78 -14.59 1.59
N CYS A 44 4.61 -14.98 2.08
CA CYS A 44 4.15 -14.61 3.41
C CYS A 44 4.94 -15.35 4.50
N ARG A 45 5.40 -14.63 5.53
CA ARG A 45 6.01 -15.23 6.74
C ARG A 45 5.01 -15.47 7.86
N GLN A 46 3.88 -14.79 7.82
CA GLN A 46 2.79 -14.91 8.79
C GLN A 46 1.43 -14.73 8.09
N ALA A 47 0.35 -15.20 8.70
CA ALA A 47 -1.00 -14.97 8.17
C ALA A 47 -1.30 -13.47 8.09
N ALA A 48 -1.72 -13.02 6.90
CA ALA A 48 -1.94 -11.62 6.60
C ALA A 48 -3.04 -11.43 5.54
N VAL A 49 -3.54 -10.20 5.45
CA VAL A 49 -4.30 -9.71 4.30
C VAL A 49 -3.33 -8.98 3.39
N VAL A 50 -3.21 -9.42 2.14
CA VAL A 50 -2.31 -8.84 1.14
C VAL A 50 -2.85 -7.48 0.70
N CYS A 51 -1.96 -6.49 0.61
CA CYS A 51 -2.29 -5.17 0.08
C CYS A 51 -1.03 -4.47 -0.42
N GLY A 52 -1.12 -3.83 -1.60
CA GLY A 52 -0.03 -3.03 -2.16
C GLY A 52 0.30 -3.34 -3.62
N ARG A 53 -0.49 -4.17 -4.28
CA ARG A 53 -0.30 -4.53 -5.69
C ARG A 53 -0.13 -3.31 -6.61
N PRO A 54 -0.93 -2.23 -6.54
CA PRO A 54 -0.77 -1.08 -7.43
C PRO A 54 0.60 -0.40 -7.33
N TRP A 55 1.18 -0.33 -6.13
CA TRP A 55 2.52 0.24 -5.91
C TRP A 55 3.61 -0.67 -6.48
N VAL A 56 3.50 -1.98 -6.28
CA VAL A 56 4.45 -2.95 -6.85
C VAL A 56 4.42 -2.92 -8.37
N GLU A 57 3.24 -2.90 -8.97
CA GLU A 57 3.10 -2.83 -10.44
C GLU A 57 3.68 -1.53 -11.01
N GLU A 58 3.49 -0.39 -10.32
CA GLU A 58 4.08 0.88 -10.72
C GLU A 58 5.61 0.89 -10.58
N ILE A 59 6.16 0.29 -9.50
CA ILE A 59 7.63 0.14 -9.33
C ILE A 59 8.20 -0.72 -10.45
N LEU A 60 7.60 -1.86 -10.73
CA LEU A 60 8.03 -2.75 -11.81
C LEU A 60 7.92 -2.07 -13.17
N HIS A 61 6.86 -1.33 -13.42
CA HIS A 61 6.70 -0.56 -14.65
C HIS A 61 7.85 0.42 -14.88
N ARG A 62 8.35 1.07 -13.81
CA ARG A 62 9.46 2.04 -13.90
C ARG A 62 10.84 1.42 -13.96
N LEU A 63 11.10 0.39 -13.14
CA LEU A 63 12.44 -0.18 -12.96
C LEU A 63 12.66 -1.47 -13.76
N ALA A 64 11.61 -2.23 -14.02
CA ALA A 64 11.66 -3.54 -14.67
C ALA A 64 10.52 -3.70 -15.71
N PRO A 65 10.46 -2.84 -16.76
CA PRO A 65 9.31 -2.76 -17.67
C PRO A 65 9.07 -4.06 -18.47
N THR A 66 10.05 -4.94 -18.53
CA THR A 66 9.92 -6.25 -19.19
C THR A 66 9.57 -7.38 -18.22
N ALA A 67 9.49 -7.09 -16.93
CA ALA A 67 9.15 -8.09 -15.93
C ALA A 67 7.68 -8.52 -16.04
N ARG A 68 7.41 -9.77 -15.65
CA ARG A 68 6.07 -10.34 -15.58
C ARG A 68 5.78 -10.72 -14.13
N ALA A 69 4.73 -10.15 -13.55
CA ALA A 69 4.27 -10.45 -12.21
C ALA A 69 3.02 -11.35 -12.26
N ASP A 70 3.13 -12.55 -11.70
CA ASP A 70 2.05 -13.51 -11.54
C ASP A 70 1.55 -13.48 -10.09
N TRP A 71 0.48 -12.76 -9.86
CA TRP A 71 -0.14 -12.61 -8.54
C TRP A 71 -0.94 -13.84 -8.16
N ARG A 72 -0.54 -14.50 -7.06
CA ARG A 72 -1.21 -15.68 -6.49
C ARG A 72 -2.27 -15.30 -5.46
N VAL A 73 -2.11 -14.13 -4.83
CA VAL A 73 -3.06 -13.59 -3.84
C VAL A 73 -3.37 -12.14 -4.24
N PRO A 74 -4.64 -11.80 -4.50
CA PRO A 74 -5.02 -10.42 -4.82
C PRO A 74 -5.01 -9.53 -3.58
N ASP A 75 -5.03 -8.21 -3.77
CA ASP A 75 -5.26 -7.26 -2.68
C ASP A 75 -6.61 -7.55 -1.99
N GLY A 76 -6.62 -7.55 -0.66
CA GLY A 76 -7.75 -7.97 0.17
C GLY A 76 -7.83 -9.49 0.38
N GLY A 77 -7.07 -10.28 -0.37
CA GLY A 77 -6.96 -11.73 -0.17
C GLY A 77 -6.11 -12.07 1.06
N THR A 78 -6.42 -13.20 1.70
CA THR A 78 -5.65 -13.71 2.83
C THR A 78 -4.53 -14.64 2.36
N CYS A 79 -3.39 -14.59 3.03
CA CYS A 79 -2.29 -15.53 2.83
C CYS A 79 -1.90 -16.21 4.15
N VAL A 80 -1.31 -17.41 4.03
CA VAL A 80 -0.79 -18.19 5.15
C VAL A 80 0.74 -18.28 5.11
N PRO A 81 1.42 -18.60 6.22
CA PRO A 81 2.87 -18.73 6.25
C PRO A 81 3.39 -19.70 5.16
N GLY A 82 4.42 -19.26 4.43
CA GLY A 82 5.01 -20.03 3.32
C GLY A 82 4.30 -19.88 1.97
N GLN A 83 3.12 -19.30 1.92
CA GLN A 83 2.38 -19.10 0.66
C GLN A 83 3.05 -18.03 -0.19
N ALA A 84 3.23 -18.32 -1.49
CA ALA A 84 3.63 -17.32 -2.48
C ALA A 84 2.50 -16.29 -2.69
N VAL A 85 2.84 -15.01 -2.63
CA VAL A 85 1.94 -13.87 -2.90
C VAL A 85 2.03 -13.48 -4.37
N VAL A 86 3.25 -13.36 -4.88
CA VAL A 86 3.53 -13.02 -6.27
C VAL A 86 4.83 -13.69 -6.71
N VAL A 87 4.89 -14.12 -7.97
CA VAL A 87 6.09 -14.58 -8.65
C VAL A 87 6.41 -13.57 -9.75
N ILE A 88 7.65 -13.08 -9.79
CA ILE A 88 8.09 -12.04 -10.72
C ILE A 88 9.27 -12.56 -11.52
N GLU A 89 9.17 -12.58 -12.85
CA GLU A 89 10.21 -12.99 -13.77
C GLU A 89 10.71 -11.78 -14.57
N GLY A 90 12.03 -11.58 -14.61
CA GLY A 90 12.58 -10.41 -15.29
C GLY A 90 14.11 -10.43 -15.39
N VAL A 91 14.68 -9.28 -15.73
CA VAL A 91 16.13 -9.04 -15.70
C VAL A 91 16.58 -8.95 -14.23
N ALA A 92 17.59 -9.73 -13.86
CA ALA A 92 18.01 -9.87 -12.46
C ALA A 92 18.38 -8.55 -11.80
N ARG A 93 19.11 -7.67 -12.49
CA ARG A 93 19.48 -6.33 -11.99
C ARG A 93 18.25 -5.51 -11.64
N GLU A 94 17.28 -5.43 -12.56
CA GLU A 94 16.06 -4.65 -12.42
C GLU A 94 15.22 -5.15 -11.24
N LEU A 95 15.11 -6.47 -11.07
CA LEU A 95 14.37 -7.08 -9.96
C LEU A 95 15.06 -6.80 -8.61
N LEU A 96 16.38 -6.86 -8.53
CA LEU A 96 17.14 -6.55 -7.32
C LEU A 96 16.97 -5.08 -6.91
N THR A 97 17.05 -4.15 -7.86
CA THR A 97 16.83 -2.72 -7.61
C THR A 97 15.39 -2.44 -7.14
N ALA A 98 14.40 -3.15 -7.68
CA ALA A 98 12.99 -2.96 -7.31
C ALA A 98 12.59 -3.61 -5.97
N GLU A 99 13.33 -4.63 -5.51
CA GLU A 99 12.96 -5.52 -4.42
C GLU A 99 12.59 -4.77 -3.14
N ARG A 100 13.48 -3.90 -2.65
CA ARG A 100 13.30 -3.27 -1.35
C ARG A 100 12.07 -2.38 -1.32
N THR A 101 11.89 -1.54 -2.31
CA THR A 101 10.76 -0.63 -2.40
C THR A 101 9.44 -1.40 -2.58
N CYS A 102 9.41 -2.46 -3.39
CA CYS A 102 8.26 -3.36 -3.50
C CYS A 102 7.87 -3.98 -2.15
N LEU A 103 8.84 -4.53 -1.43
CA LEU A 103 8.60 -5.14 -0.13
C LEU A 103 8.14 -4.12 0.92
N ASN A 104 8.68 -2.91 0.90
CA ASN A 104 8.30 -1.85 1.84
C ASN A 104 6.82 -1.47 1.68
N PHE A 105 6.32 -1.28 0.46
CA PHE A 105 4.90 -1.02 0.24
C PHE A 105 4.03 -2.21 0.61
N LEU A 106 4.37 -3.43 0.16
CA LEU A 106 3.60 -4.63 0.48
C LEU A 106 3.50 -4.87 1.98
N GLN A 107 4.61 -4.78 2.71
CA GLN A 107 4.63 -5.02 4.15
C GLN A 107 3.84 -3.95 4.91
N THR A 108 4.06 -2.68 4.58
CA THR A 108 3.40 -1.56 5.25
C THR A 108 1.89 -1.62 5.05
N LEU A 109 1.44 -1.79 3.81
CA LEU A 109 0.02 -1.77 3.46
C LEU A 109 -0.69 -3.07 3.90
N SER A 110 -0.06 -4.23 3.75
CA SER A 110 -0.59 -5.49 4.27
C SER A 110 -0.71 -5.47 5.80
N GLY A 111 0.22 -4.80 6.50
CA GLY A 111 0.13 -4.59 7.94
C GLY A 111 -1.13 -3.82 8.34
N VAL A 112 -1.44 -2.72 7.64
CA VAL A 112 -2.67 -1.94 7.86
C VAL A 112 -3.91 -2.75 7.52
N ALA A 113 -3.94 -3.43 6.36
CA ALA A 113 -5.07 -4.27 5.94
C ALA A 113 -5.34 -5.41 6.94
N THR A 114 -4.28 -6.10 7.37
CA THR A 114 -4.38 -7.20 8.35
C THR A 114 -4.90 -6.71 9.70
N LYS A 115 -4.41 -5.56 10.19
CA LYS A 115 -4.90 -4.96 11.42
C LYS A 115 -6.37 -4.59 11.31
N THR A 116 -6.77 -3.98 10.19
CA THR A 116 -8.15 -3.62 9.91
C THR A 116 -9.05 -4.85 9.89
N ALA A 117 -8.65 -5.92 9.19
CA ALA A 117 -9.43 -7.16 9.12
C ALA A 117 -9.70 -7.78 10.51
N ARG A 118 -8.73 -7.68 11.43
CA ARG A 118 -8.93 -8.12 12.82
C ARG A 118 -10.03 -7.32 13.53
N TYR A 119 -10.09 -6.00 13.34
CA TYR A 119 -11.15 -5.17 13.91
C TYR A 119 -12.50 -5.43 13.24
N VAL A 120 -12.53 -5.57 11.92
CA VAL A 120 -13.76 -5.90 11.17
C VAL A 120 -14.35 -7.21 11.69
N LYS A 121 -13.51 -8.22 11.92
CA LYS A 121 -13.94 -9.50 12.48
C LYS A 121 -14.57 -9.37 13.87
N VAL A 122 -14.13 -8.44 14.70
CA VAL A 122 -14.68 -8.22 16.06
C VAL A 122 -16.11 -7.68 16.01
N VAL A 123 -16.45 -6.89 14.99
CA VAL A 123 -17.79 -6.30 14.83
C VAL A 123 -18.69 -7.10 13.88
N GLU A 124 -18.21 -8.23 13.37
CA GLU A 124 -18.97 -9.12 12.49
C GLU A 124 -20.29 -9.57 13.14
N GLY A 125 -21.37 -9.61 12.38
CA GLY A 125 -22.70 -9.93 12.87
C GLY A 125 -23.43 -8.78 13.58
N THR A 126 -22.80 -7.62 13.72
CA THR A 126 -23.43 -6.38 14.23
C THR A 126 -23.73 -5.40 13.09
N ARG A 127 -24.38 -4.27 13.41
CA ARG A 127 -24.56 -3.14 12.48
C ARG A 127 -23.42 -2.13 12.50
N ALA A 128 -22.38 -2.37 13.31
CA ALA A 128 -21.22 -1.48 13.40
C ALA A 128 -20.29 -1.64 12.20
N ALA A 129 -19.63 -0.55 11.80
CA ALA A 129 -18.60 -0.55 10.77
C ALA A 129 -17.29 0.02 11.32
N VAL A 130 -16.17 -0.52 10.85
CA VAL A 130 -14.84 0.01 11.18
C VAL A 130 -14.49 1.11 10.16
N LEU A 131 -14.36 2.35 10.66
CA LEU A 131 -14.01 3.51 9.84
C LEU A 131 -12.57 3.92 10.11
N ASP A 132 -11.87 4.36 9.07
CA ASP A 132 -10.57 4.99 9.21
C ASP A 132 -10.67 6.45 9.70
N THR A 133 -9.52 7.07 9.87
CA THR A 133 -9.40 8.48 10.29
C THR A 133 -8.38 9.22 9.44
N ARG A 134 -8.17 10.52 9.73
CA ARG A 134 -7.07 11.32 9.17
C ARG A 134 -5.74 11.18 9.92
N LYS A 135 -5.68 10.32 10.94
CA LYS A 135 -4.45 10.01 11.70
C LYS A 135 -3.63 8.98 10.92
N THR A 136 -2.95 9.43 9.88
CA THR A 136 -2.19 8.62 8.92
C THR A 136 -0.73 9.06 8.89
N ILE A 137 0.14 8.21 8.35
CA ILE A 137 1.51 8.59 8.02
C ILE A 137 1.43 9.76 7.01
N PRO A 138 2.14 10.88 7.26
CA PRO A 138 2.17 11.99 6.31
C PRO A 138 2.59 11.53 4.91
N GLY A 139 1.87 12.00 3.89
CA GLY A 139 2.11 11.64 2.49
C GLY A 139 1.47 10.31 2.05
N LEU A 140 1.20 9.35 2.95
CA LEU A 140 0.69 8.01 2.61
C LEU A 140 -0.81 7.80 2.93
N ARG A 141 -1.60 8.88 3.08
CA ARG A 141 -3.01 8.73 3.47
C ARG A 141 -3.84 7.95 2.45
N ALA A 142 -3.66 8.20 1.17
CA ALA A 142 -4.37 7.48 0.13
C ALA A 142 -4.05 5.97 0.18
N ALA A 143 -2.79 5.63 0.34
CA ALA A 143 -2.30 4.25 0.48
C ALA A 143 -2.87 3.56 1.73
N GLN A 144 -2.81 4.20 2.89
CA GLN A 144 -3.33 3.62 4.12
C GLN A 144 -4.86 3.47 4.11
N LYS A 145 -5.59 4.42 3.51
CA LYS A 145 -7.04 4.29 3.34
C LYS A 145 -7.42 3.21 2.33
N TYR A 146 -6.63 3.01 1.28
CA TYR A 146 -6.77 1.87 0.38
C TYR A 146 -6.60 0.56 1.16
N ALA A 147 -5.56 0.46 1.98
CA ALA A 147 -5.31 -0.73 2.80
C ALA A 147 -6.43 -1.01 3.82
N VAL A 148 -7.06 0.02 4.38
CA VAL A 148 -8.25 -0.15 5.23
C VAL A 148 -9.38 -0.82 4.46
N ARG A 149 -9.64 -0.42 3.20
CA ARG A 149 -10.67 -1.09 2.36
C ARG A 149 -10.30 -2.55 2.07
N CYS A 150 -9.03 -2.82 1.75
CA CYS A 150 -8.55 -4.19 1.57
C CYS A 150 -8.74 -5.07 2.80
N GLY A 151 -8.67 -4.48 4.00
CA GLY A 151 -8.98 -5.15 5.27
C GLY A 151 -10.46 -5.25 5.61
N GLY A 152 -11.38 -4.83 4.71
CA GLY A 152 -12.83 -4.87 4.93
C GLY A 152 -13.39 -3.68 5.72
N GLY A 153 -12.57 -2.68 6.06
CA GLY A 153 -13.02 -1.44 6.68
C GLY A 153 -13.57 -0.45 5.64
N GLN A 154 -14.07 0.68 6.12
CA GLN A 154 -14.63 1.74 5.29
C GLN A 154 -13.84 3.03 5.46
N ASN A 155 -13.80 3.85 4.40
CA ASN A 155 -13.15 5.13 4.46
C ASN A 155 -14.12 6.21 4.99
N HIS A 156 -13.65 6.99 5.97
CA HIS A 156 -14.19 8.30 6.31
C HIS A 156 -13.54 9.36 5.40
N ARG A 157 -13.81 10.65 5.63
CA ARG A 157 -13.30 11.76 4.82
C ARG A 157 -11.80 11.65 4.54
N MET A 158 -11.40 11.99 3.32
CA MET A 158 -10.01 12.00 2.89
C MET A 158 -9.25 13.21 3.45
N GLY A 159 -9.90 14.37 3.46
CA GLY A 159 -9.27 15.62 3.86
C GLY A 159 -10.18 16.54 4.68
N LEU A 160 -9.89 17.82 4.65
CA LEU A 160 -10.74 18.86 5.25
C LEU A 160 -11.80 19.38 4.27
N TYR A 161 -11.71 18.96 3.01
CA TYR A 161 -12.45 19.49 1.86
C TYR A 161 -13.62 18.60 1.43
N ASP A 162 -13.72 17.36 1.89
CA ASP A 162 -14.69 16.38 1.39
C ASP A 162 -15.79 15.98 2.41
N ALA A 163 -15.63 16.39 3.69
CA ALA A 163 -16.70 16.28 4.69
C ALA A 163 -16.44 17.18 5.90
N VAL A 164 -17.52 17.60 6.54
CA VAL A 164 -17.47 18.37 7.82
C VAL A 164 -17.39 17.37 8.98
N LEU A 165 -16.50 17.66 9.93
CA LEU A 165 -16.41 16.96 11.21
C LEU A 165 -16.20 18.02 12.32
N ILE A 166 -17.27 18.33 13.02
CA ILE A 166 -17.25 19.26 14.16
C ILE A 166 -16.69 18.53 15.37
N LYS A 167 -15.77 19.18 16.07
CA LYS A 167 -15.15 18.71 17.30
C LYS A 167 -15.25 19.77 18.39
N GLU A 168 -14.93 19.37 19.61
CA GLU A 168 -14.92 20.21 20.80
C GLU A 168 -14.18 21.54 20.60
N ASN A 169 -13.03 21.54 19.95
CA ASN A 169 -12.25 22.75 19.68
C ASN A 169 -12.95 23.69 18.69
N HIS A 170 -13.71 23.17 17.73
CA HIS A 170 -14.50 24.01 16.82
C HIS A 170 -15.64 24.70 17.59
N ILE A 171 -16.31 23.94 18.47
CA ILE A 171 -17.40 24.47 19.30
C ILE A 171 -16.88 25.54 20.25
N ALA A 172 -15.77 25.30 20.93
CA ALA A 172 -15.12 26.27 21.83
C ALA A 172 -14.70 27.53 21.10
N ALA A 173 -14.07 27.41 19.93
CA ALA A 173 -13.64 28.56 19.13
C ALA A 173 -14.81 29.38 18.54
N ALA A 174 -15.96 28.72 18.29
CA ALA A 174 -17.17 29.39 17.84
C ALA A 174 -17.98 30.08 18.97
N GLY A 175 -17.60 29.89 20.23
CA GLY A 175 -18.32 30.47 21.38
C GLY A 175 -19.46 29.59 21.92
N GLY A 176 -19.59 28.36 21.46
CA GLY A 176 -20.60 27.39 21.92
C GLY A 176 -21.40 26.73 20.80
N LEU A 177 -22.34 25.87 21.17
CA LEU A 177 -23.19 25.13 20.20
C LEU A 177 -24.29 26.01 19.58
N THR A 178 -24.59 27.13 20.19
CA THR A 178 -25.68 28.06 19.80
C THR A 178 -25.15 29.39 19.21
N ALA A 179 -23.85 29.47 18.99
CA ALA A 179 -23.21 30.66 18.43
C ALA A 179 -23.28 30.69 16.90
#